data_df418eafbb1e73fe22c607cb16d11c88
#
_entry.id   df418eafbb1e73fe22c607cb16d11c88
#
_cell.length_a   1.000
_cell.length_b   1.000
_cell.length_c   1.000
_cell.angle_alpha   90.00
_cell.angle_beta   90.00
_cell.angle_gamma   90.00
#
_symmetry.space_group_name_H-M   'P 1'
#
loop_
_entity.id
_entity.type
_entity.pdbx_description
1 polymer ?
#
loop_
_entity_poly.entity_id
_entity_poly.type
_entity_poly.pdbx_seq_one_letter_code
_entity_poly.pdbx_strand_id
1 'polypeptide(L)'
;MSSHLQSKSLNNRIHSLDLLRGFAVLGILIMNITNFSHVNVAYMNPTIGAGLEGYNQYFHAFNYIFADTRFMSIFSILFGAGVVLFTTNAELKGKRAGVLHLKRMFWLLLFGFVHAYLIWEGDILVTYAICGCLIFLLRKKTIQALLILTIILFIVPITFNLMTYYGLTMDELESTFAFFHPSYEQIAIEIKVMQGSFLEQMPIRLENAVEFQTFVFLIETFWRTTSLMLLGMILYRKGVLSADKSIGYYNKMILIGFGIGLIVSLIGLNQSYNSEWSGAYVMSIGANYKIVSGLFMAIGYIGFVMLCFKKGVFKKLQNRLQATGRMAFTNYIGMSIICTLIFNGHGLGLYGTLDRLQQFLIVGAIWVLILIVSPLVLKKYRFGPLEWLWRKLTYFSLS
;
A
#
# COMPACT_ATOMS: atom_id res chain seq x y z
N MET A 1 27.71 12.33 -3.71
CA MET A 1 26.48 12.84 -3.02
C MET A 1 26.54 14.36 -3.11
N SER A 2 25.61 15.03 -3.81
CA SER A 2 25.69 16.47 -4.03
C SER A 2 25.52 17.21 -2.71
N SER A 3 26.31 18.28 -2.50
CA SER A 3 26.31 19.16 -1.32
C SER A 3 24.89 19.69 -0.95
N HIS A 4 24.01 19.77 -1.93
CA HIS A 4 22.62 20.19 -1.77
C HIS A 4 21.76 19.24 -0.91
N LEU A 5 22.03 17.92 -0.92
CA LEU A 5 21.34 16.93 -0.09
C LEU A 5 21.86 16.96 1.36
N GLN A 6 23.14 17.31 1.56
CA GLN A 6 23.74 17.42 2.90
C GLN A 6 23.16 18.58 3.72
N SER A 7 22.91 19.74 3.09
CA SER A 7 22.40 20.91 3.82
C SER A 7 20.93 20.80 4.25
N LYS A 8 20.09 20.09 3.49
CA LYS A 8 18.67 19.87 3.81
C LYS A 8 18.42 18.80 4.87
N SER A 9 19.38 17.87 5.09
CA SER A 9 19.16 16.69 5.94
C SER A 9 19.32 16.94 7.44
N LEU A 10 20.09 17.95 7.85
CA LEU A 10 20.50 18.09 9.25
C LEU A 10 19.43 18.65 10.19
N ASN A 11 18.45 19.42 9.73
CA ASN A 11 17.44 20.04 10.62
C ASN A 11 16.06 20.32 10.00
N ASN A 12 15.82 20.11 8.71
CA ASN A 12 14.54 20.45 8.09
C ASN A 12 13.72 19.22 7.72
N ARG A 13 12.52 19.16 8.30
CA ARG A 13 11.49 18.20 7.95
C ARG A 13 11.04 18.42 6.50
N ILE A 14 10.95 17.35 5.71
CA ILE A 14 10.52 17.41 4.31
C ILE A 14 8.99 17.32 4.26
N HIS A 15 8.33 18.48 4.26
CA HIS A 15 6.86 18.58 4.30
C HIS A 15 6.16 17.94 3.10
N SER A 16 6.80 17.93 1.93
CA SER A 16 6.27 17.25 0.74
C SER A 16 6.16 15.73 0.90
N LEU A 17 7.13 15.09 1.59
CA LEU A 17 7.05 13.66 1.93
C LEU A 17 5.92 13.36 2.93
N ASP A 18 5.74 14.23 3.93
CA ASP A 18 4.65 14.07 4.88
C ASP A 18 3.28 14.26 4.19
N LEU A 19 3.17 15.23 3.27
CA LEU A 19 1.98 15.43 2.46
C LEU A 19 1.63 14.20 1.62
N LEU A 20 2.61 13.68 0.87
CA LEU A 20 2.43 12.51 0.02
C LEU A 20 2.08 11.26 0.85
N ARG A 21 2.71 11.11 2.02
CA ARG A 21 2.40 10.01 2.94
C ARG A 21 0.97 10.10 3.48
N GLY A 22 0.50 11.30 3.84
CA GLY A 22 -0.88 11.51 4.29
C GLY A 22 -1.90 11.24 3.19
N PHE A 23 -1.62 11.65 1.96
CA PHE A 23 -2.43 11.32 0.80
C PHE A 23 -2.50 9.80 0.58
N ALA A 24 -1.37 9.12 0.67
CA ALA A 24 -1.30 7.67 0.47
C ALA A 24 -2.03 6.89 1.58
N VAL A 25 -1.91 7.32 2.87
CA VAL A 25 -2.63 6.68 4.00
C VAL A 25 -4.14 6.69 3.78
N LEU A 26 -4.70 7.81 3.36
CA LEU A 26 -6.13 7.86 3.07
C LEU A 26 -6.52 6.94 1.92
N GLY A 27 -5.76 6.96 0.82
CA GLY A 27 -6.05 6.16 -0.36
C GLY A 27 -5.95 4.64 -0.13
N ILE A 28 -5.10 4.18 0.80
CA ILE A 28 -4.97 2.75 1.07
C ILE A 28 -6.26 2.15 1.67
N LEU A 29 -7.07 2.96 2.35
CA LEU A 29 -8.34 2.49 2.90
C LEU A 29 -9.36 2.19 1.79
N ILE A 30 -9.42 3.01 0.72
CA ILE A 30 -10.30 2.72 -0.43
C ILE A 30 -9.93 1.37 -1.04
N MET A 31 -8.63 1.11 -1.19
CA MET A 31 -8.15 -0.14 -1.75
C MET A 31 -8.58 -1.34 -0.90
N ASN A 32 -8.46 -1.21 0.42
CA ASN A 32 -8.63 -2.33 1.34
C ASN A 32 -10.06 -2.51 1.88
N ILE A 33 -10.96 -1.55 1.67
CA ILE A 33 -12.31 -1.59 2.31
C ILE A 33 -13.10 -2.85 1.95
N THR A 34 -12.98 -3.34 0.73
CA THR A 34 -13.65 -4.58 0.29
C THR A 34 -13.12 -5.79 1.06
N ASN A 35 -11.81 -5.88 1.27
CA ASN A 35 -11.21 -6.99 2.03
C ASN A 35 -11.54 -6.94 3.54
N PHE A 36 -11.80 -5.75 4.10
CA PHE A 36 -12.31 -5.64 5.46
C PHE A 36 -13.77 -6.06 5.60
N SER A 37 -14.58 -5.86 4.56
CA SER A 37 -16.04 -5.89 4.64
C SER A 37 -16.69 -7.13 4.03
N HIS A 38 -15.97 -7.89 3.22
CA HIS A 38 -16.48 -9.06 2.50
C HIS A 38 -15.47 -10.21 2.54
N VAL A 39 -15.94 -11.41 2.12
CA VAL A 39 -15.09 -12.60 1.96
C VAL A 39 -13.83 -12.28 1.18
N ASN A 40 -12.73 -12.90 1.57
CA ASN A 40 -11.39 -12.57 1.08
C ASN A 40 -11.33 -12.53 -0.45
N VAL A 41 -11.96 -13.49 -1.12
CA VAL A 41 -11.97 -13.56 -2.59
C VAL A 41 -12.69 -12.38 -3.25
N ALA A 42 -13.62 -11.69 -2.58
CA ALA A 42 -14.33 -10.52 -3.13
C ALA A 42 -13.41 -9.33 -3.44
N TYR A 43 -12.22 -9.28 -2.84
CA TYR A 43 -11.19 -8.30 -3.18
C TYR A 43 -10.65 -8.53 -4.61
N MET A 44 -10.52 -9.79 -5.03
CA MET A 44 -9.98 -10.16 -6.34
C MET A 44 -11.10 -10.36 -7.37
N ASN A 45 -12.21 -10.99 -6.96
CA ASN A 45 -13.38 -11.26 -7.79
C ASN A 45 -14.55 -10.33 -7.39
N PRO A 46 -14.79 -9.24 -8.14
CA PRO A 46 -15.82 -8.26 -7.78
C PRO A 46 -17.26 -8.74 -8.03
N THR A 47 -17.46 -9.91 -8.64
CA THR A 47 -18.79 -10.51 -8.83
C THR A 47 -19.33 -11.12 -7.52
N ILE A 48 -18.43 -11.31 -6.53
CA ILE A 48 -18.73 -11.86 -5.20
C ILE A 48 -18.91 -10.70 -4.19
N GLY A 49 -19.59 -10.97 -3.11
CA GLY A 49 -19.88 -9.98 -2.06
C GLY A 49 -20.90 -8.94 -2.53
N ALA A 50 -20.52 -7.67 -2.61
CA ALA A 50 -21.40 -6.60 -3.07
C ALA A 50 -21.78 -6.68 -4.56
N GLY A 51 -21.11 -7.54 -5.34
CA GLY A 51 -21.39 -7.74 -6.76
C GLY A 51 -21.06 -6.52 -7.64
N LEU A 52 -21.55 -6.59 -8.90
CA LEU A 52 -21.37 -5.54 -9.93
C LEU A 52 -22.70 -4.97 -10.44
N GLU A 53 -23.82 -5.30 -9.81
CA GLU A 53 -25.14 -4.85 -10.27
C GLU A 53 -25.38 -3.35 -9.92
N GLY A 54 -26.14 -2.69 -10.77
CA GLY A 54 -26.55 -1.32 -10.58
C GLY A 54 -25.36 -0.37 -10.43
N TYR A 55 -25.36 0.46 -9.39
CA TYR A 55 -24.28 1.42 -9.13
C TYR A 55 -22.99 0.79 -8.59
N ASN A 56 -23.03 -0.47 -8.10
CA ASN A 56 -21.83 -1.15 -7.57
C ASN A 56 -20.71 -1.28 -8.60
N GLN A 57 -21.05 -1.45 -9.89
CA GLN A 57 -20.07 -1.48 -10.99
C GLN A 57 -19.25 -0.18 -11.09
N TYR A 58 -19.86 0.99 -10.86
CA TYR A 58 -19.16 2.28 -10.94
C TYR A 58 -18.18 2.47 -9.78
N PHE A 59 -18.58 2.07 -8.57
CA PHE A 59 -17.69 2.10 -7.40
C PHE A 59 -16.53 1.11 -7.55
N HIS A 60 -16.80 -0.08 -8.09
CA HIS A 60 -15.75 -1.04 -8.42
C HIS A 60 -14.79 -0.47 -9.48
N ALA A 61 -15.31 0.06 -10.59
CA ALA A 61 -14.50 0.67 -11.64
C ALA A 61 -13.65 1.83 -11.09
N PHE A 62 -14.21 2.67 -10.21
CA PHE A 62 -13.47 3.73 -9.54
C PHE A 62 -12.33 3.16 -8.69
N ASN A 63 -12.59 2.14 -7.86
CA ASN A 63 -11.55 1.49 -7.04
C ASN A 63 -10.47 0.87 -7.93
N TYR A 64 -10.86 0.10 -8.95
CA TYR A 64 -9.96 -0.54 -9.90
C TYR A 64 -9.05 0.46 -10.62
N ILE A 65 -9.59 1.59 -11.10
CA ILE A 65 -8.84 2.59 -11.88
C ILE A 65 -8.00 3.49 -10.97
N PHE A 66 -8.52 3.95 -9.84
CA PHE A 66 -7.92 5.04 -9.07
C PHE A 66 -7.28 4.62 -7.75
N ALA A 67 -7.61 3.46 -7.18
CA ALA A 67 -7.12 3.08 -5.85
C ALA A 67 -6.31 1.79 -5.81
N ASP A 68 -6.83 0.69 -6.36
CA ASP A 68 -6.23 -0.64 -6.27
C ASP A 68 -4.77 -0.65 -6.79
N THR A 69 -3.84 -1.18 -5.99
CA THR A 69 -2.38 -1.21 -6.21
C THR A 69 -1.65 0.15 -6.22
N ARG A 70 -2.34 1.29 -6.47
CA ARG A 70 -1.72 2.62 -6.64
C ARG A 70 -1.16 3.14 -5.33
N PHE A 71 -1.95 3.09 -4.28
CA PHE A 71 -1.56 3.63 -2.97
C PHE A 71 -0.50 2.76 -2.29
N MET A 72 -0.56 1.43 -2.46
CA MET A 72 0.51 0.54 -2.03
C MET A 72 1.82 0.86 -2.77
N SER A 73 1.76 1.17 -4.07
CA SER A 73 2.93 1.58 -4.86
C SER A 73 3.53 2.88 -4.33
N ILE A 74 2.70 3.89 -4.00
CA ILE A 74 3.18 5.15 -3.41
C ILE A 74 3.82 4.89 -2.04
N PHE A 75 3.23 4.03 -1.20
CA PHE A 75 3.78 3.69 0.11
C PHE A 75 5.15 3.00 0.00
N SER A 76 5.30 2.04 -0.92
CA SER A 76 6.57 1.35 -1.18
C SER A 76 7.64 2.34 -1.63
N ILE A 77 7.31 3.26 -2.55
CA ILE A 77 8.19 4.34 -2.99
C ILE A 77 8.59 5.24 -1.81
N LEU A 78 7.64 5.65 -0.97
CA LEU A 78 7.90 6.47 0.21
C LEU A 78 8.76 5.76 1.25
N PHE A 79 8.56 4.46 1.42
CA PHE A 79 9.37 3.67 2.35
C PHE A 79 10.83 3.60 1.91
N GLY A 80 11.09 3.34 0.63
CA GLY A 80 12.44 3.35 0.05
C GLY A 80 13.13 4.71 0.20
N ALA A 81 12.43 5.82 -0.06
CA ALA A 81 12.90 7.17 0.21
C ALA A 81 13.22 7.37 1.70
N GLY A 82 12.37 6.84 2.58
CA GLY A 82 12.52 6.89 4.03
C GLY A 82 13.78 6.16 4.53
N VAL A 83 14.15 5.03 3.91
CA VAL A 83 15.38 4.29 4.25
C VAL A 83 16.61 5.14 3.96
N VAL A 84 16.69 5.79 2.79
CA VAL A 84 17.80 6.69 2.44
C VAL A 84 17.85 7.87 3.40
N LEU A 85 16.72 8.55 3.62
CA LEU A 85 16.62 9.71 4.51
C LEU A 85 17.05 9.36 5.94
N PHE A 86 16.54 8.26 6.49
CA PHE A 86 16.83 7.83 7.86
C PHE A 86 18.31 7.46 8.05
N THR A 87 18.86 6.66 7.14
CA THR A 87 20.24 6.18 7.24
C THR A 87 21.25 7.30 7.02
N THR A 88 21.02 8.18 6.06
CA THR A 88 21.86 9.38 5.84
C THR A 88 21.86 10.29 7.08
N ASN A 89 20.69 10.54 7.68
CA ASN A 89 20.60 11.35 8.90
C ASN A 89 21.30 10.69 10.10
N ALA A 90 21.29 9.35 10.18
CA ALA A 90 22.01 8.62 11.23
C ALA A 90 23.54 8.71 11.02
N GLU A 91 24.03 8.54 9.80
CA GLU A 91 25.44 8.66 9.44
C GLU A 91 25.97 10.08 9.71
N LEU A 92 25.21 11.14 9.33
CA LEU A 92 25.58 12.54 9.59
C LEU A 92 25.67 12.88 11.09
N LYS A 93 24.96 12.15 11.93
CA LYS A 93 25.01 12.27 13.41
C LYS A 93 26.04 11.36 14.05
N GLY A 94 26.94 10.73 13.30
CA GLY A 94 27.96 9.82 13.79
C GLY A 94 27.40 8.50 14.36
N LYS A 95 26.13 8.15 14.07
CA LYS A 95 25.51 6.94 14.58
C LYS A 95 25.73 5.76 13.62
N ARG A 96 25.74 4.54 14.16
CA ARG A 96 25.81 3.30 13.38
C ARG A 96 24.48 3.07 12.63
N ALA A 97 24.35 3.64 11.42
CA ALA A 97 23.11 3.63 10.63
C ALA A 97 22.57 2.22 10.38
N GLY A 98 23.45 1.21 10.16
CA GLY A 98 23.06 -0.17 9.96
C GLY A 98 22.36 -0.77 11.18
N VAL A 99 22.95 -0.62 12.36
CA VAL A 99 22.39 -1.12 13.61
C VAL A 99 21.01 -0.50 13.89
N LEU A 100 20.91 0.82 13.74
CA LEU A 100 19.65 1.53 13.96
C LEU A 100 18.59 1.13 12.94
N HIS A 101 18.98 0.91 11.68
CA HIS A 101 18.06 0.47 10.65
C HIS A 101 17.55 -0.95 10.91
N LEU A 102 18.45 -1.90 11.23
CA LEU A 102 18.04 -3.27 11.56
C LEU A 102 17.15 -3.35 12.79
N LYS A 103 17.45 -2.59 13.87
CA LYS A 103 16.54 -2.46 15.02
C LYS A 103 15.17 -1.93 14.60
N ARG A 104 15.14 -0.95 13.73
CA ARG A 104 13.89 -0.38 13.21
C ARG A 104 13.09 -1.39 12.40
N MET A 105 13.74 -2.19 11.56
CA MET A 105 13.09 -3.26 10.78
C MET A 105 12.61 -4.39 11.68
N PHE A 106 13.41 -4.78 12.67
CA PHE A 106 13.01 -5.79 13.65
C PHE A 106 11.71 -5.41 14.38
N TRP A 107 11.63 -4.20 14.91
CA TRP A 107 10.41 -3.74 15.56
C TRP A 107 9.24 -3.59 14.60
N LEU A 108 9.49 -3.17 13.35
CA LEU A 108 8.46 -3.11 12.33
C LEU A 108 7.91 -4.50 12.00
N LEU A 109 8.78 -5.52 11.95
CA LEU A 109 8.41 -6.91 11.76
C LEU A 109 7.50 -7.41 12.89
N LEU A 110 7.85 -7.12 14.14
CA LEU A 110 7.02 -7.50 15.30
C LEU A 110 5.67 -6.79 15.27
N PHE A 111 5.63 -5.49 14.97
CA PHE A 111 4.34 -4.79 14.79
C PHE A 111 3.54 -5.39 13.62
N GLY A 112 4.21 -5.78 12.54
CA GLY A 112 3.57 -6.44 11.41
C GLY A 112 2.98 -7.79 11.79
N PHE A 113 3.67 -8.61 12.55
CA PHE A 113 3.11 -9.87 13.06
C PHE A 113 1.91 -9.65 13.98
N VAL A 114 1.98 -8.71 14.91
CA VAL A 114 0.83 -8.35 15.75
C VAL A 114 -0.34 -7.87 14.88
N HIS A 115 -0.09 -7.05 13.86
CA HIS A 115 -1.12 -6.56 12.97
C HIS A 115 -1.74 -7.70 12.12
N ALA A 116 -0.90 -8.50 11.46
CA ALA A 116 -1.34 -9.58 10.58
C ALA A 116 -2.16 -10.65 11.31
N TYR A 117 -1.69 -11.09 12.47
CA TYR A 117 -2.28 -12.23 13.17
C TYR A 117 -3.35 -11.86 14.19
N LEU A 118 -3.33 -10.64 14.75
CA LEU A 118 -4.29 -10.25 15.79
C LEU A 118 -5.26 -9.15 15.36
N ILE A 119 -4.96 -8.37 14.30
CA ILE A 119 -5.83 -7.26 13.90
C ILE A 119 -6.44 -7.53 12.52
N TRP A 120 -5.60 -7.72 11.48
CA TRP A 120 -6.07 -7.91 10.11
C TRP A 120 -4.98 -8.54 9.23
N GLU A 121 -5.34 -9.62 8.54
CA GLU A 121 -4.46 -10.46 7.72
C GLU A 121 -3.81 -9.74 6.54
N GLY A 122 -4.44 -8.68 6.01
CA GLY A 122 -3.91 -7.88 4.89
C GLY A 122 -2.74 -6.95 5.28
N ASP A 123 -1.81 -7.44 6.11
CA ASP A 123 -0.65 -6.68 6.59
C ASP A 123 0.41 -6.46 5.51
N ILE A 124 0.96 -5.26 5.47
CA ILE A 124 2.09 -4.90 4.61
C ILE A 124 3.38 -4.63 5.40
N LEU A 125 3.30 -4.51 6.73
CA LEU A 125 4.45 -4.15 7.58
C LEU A 125 5.50 -5.25 7.61
N VAL A 126 5.09 -6.52 7.63
CA VAL A 126 5.98 -7.69 7.53
C VAL A 126 6.78 -7.62 6.22
N THR A 127 6.08 -7.45 5.09
CA THR A 127 6.70 -7.29 3.78
C THR A 127 7.69 -6.12 3.77
N TYR A 128 7.30 -4.97 4.33
CA TYR A 128 8.15 -3.78 4.37
C TYR A 128 9.37 -3.95 5.27
N ALA A 129 9.26 -4.69 6.36
CA ALA A 129 10.39 -4.98 7.23
C ALA A 129 11.44 -5.85 6.52
N ILE A 130 10.99 -6.91 5.84
CA ILE A 130 11.88 -7.84 5.11
C ILE A 130 12.53 -7.14 3.92
N CYS A 131 11.73 -6.53 3.03
CA CYS A 131 12.23 -5.78 1.88
C CYS A 131 13.12 -4.61 2.32
N GLY A 132 12.78 -3.94 3.45
CA GLY A 132 13.56 -2.86 4.05
C GLY A 132 14.97 -3.26 4.44
N CYS A 133 15.15 -4.48 4.96
CA CYS A 133 16.49 -5.02 5.23
C CYS A 133 17.30 -5.18 3.94
N LEU A 134 16.70 -5.71 2.88
CA LEU A 134 17.38 -5.94 1.60
C LEU A 134 17.79 -4.62 0.94
N ILE A 135 16.85 -3.67 0.80
CA ILE A 135 17.15 -2.40 0.12
C ILE A 135 18.17 -1.55 0.87
N PHE A 136 18.32 -1.73 2.19
CA PHE A 136 19.36 -1.08 2.97
C PHE A 136 20.75 -1.43 2.44
N LEU A 137 21.01 -2.67 2.05
CA LEU A 137 22.28 -3.12 1.47
C LEU A 137 22.57 -2.40 0.14
N LEU A 138 21.51 -2.08 -0.61
CA LEU A 138 21.59 -1.42 -1.93
C LEU A 138 21.65 0.11 -1.85
N ARG A 139 21.45 0.69 -0.65
CA ARG A 139 21.28 2.15 -0.48
C ARG A 139 22.44 3.01 -0.95
N LYS A 140 23.66 2.47 -1.06
CA LYS A 140 24.86 3.18 -1.54
C LYS A 140 25.18 2.94 -3.01
N LYS A 141 24.44 2.06 -3.70
CA LYS A 141 24.63 1.79 -5.14
C LYS A 141 24.33 3.03 -5.98
N THR A 142 24.88 3.06 -7.19
CA THR A 142 24.65 4.14 -8.17
C THR A 142 23.18 4.19 -8.59
N ILE A 143 22.71 5.35 -9.07
CA ILE A 143 21.33 5.49 -9.59
C ILE A 143 21.09 4.55 -10.77
N GLN A 144 22.10 4.33 -11.62
CA GLN A 144 22.00 3.41 -12.77
C GLN A 144 21.80 1.96 -12.29
N ALA A 145 22.62 1.49 -11.33
CA ALA A 145 22.49 0.15 -10.76
C ALA A 145 21.12 -0.05 -10.09
N LEU A 146 20.65 0.95 -9.33
CA LEU A 146 19.31 0.89 -8.73
C LEU A 146 18.21 0.85 -9.77
N LEU A 147 18.34 1.59 -10.89
CA LEU A 147 17.36 1.60 -11.97
C LEU A 147 17.29 0.23 -12.67
N ILE A 148 18.44 -0.37 -12.98
CA ILE A 148 18.51 -1.71 -13.58
C ILE A 148 17.85 -2.74 -12.66
N LEU A 149 18.19 -2.74 -11.36
CA LEU A 149 17.57 -3.63 -10.38
C LEU A 149 16.07 -3.39 -10.24
N THR A 150 15.63 -2.12 -10.24
CA THR A 150 14.20 -1.77 -10.23
C THR A 150 13.46 -2.42 -11.40
N ILE A 151 14.00 -2.30 -12.63
CA ILE A 151 13.37 -2.87 -13.82
C ILE A 151 13.35 -4.40 -13.75
N ILE A 152 14.47 -5.03 -13.41
CA ILE A 152 14.57 -6.50 -13.31
C ILE A 152 13.52 -7.02 -12.30
N LEU A 153 13.51 -6.47 -11.08
CA LEU A 153 12.60 -6.95 -10.04
C LEU A 153 11.12 -6.66 -10.37
N PHE A 154 10.83 -5.56 -11.09
CA PHE A 154 9.48 -5.23 -11.51
C PHE A 154 8.93 -6.18 -12.58
N ILE A 155 9.80 -6.71 -13.44
CA ILE A 155 9.42 -7.62 -14.52
C ILE A 155 9.17 -9.04 -13.98
N VAL A 156 9.78 -9.46 -12.86
CA VAL A 156 9.65 -10.82 -12.33
C VAL A 156 8.20 -11.27 -12.16
N PRO A 157 7.32 -10.58 -11.40
CA PRO A 157 5.93 -11.01 -11.25
C PRO A 157 5.15 -10.98 -12.57
N ILE A 158 5.45 -10.02 -13.45
CA ILE A 158 4.83 -9.94 -14.79
C ILE A 158 5.16 -11.19 -15.60
N THR A 159 6.44 -11.58 -15.62
CA THR A 159 6.91 -12.76 -16.34
C THR A 159 6.31 -14.03 -15.73
N PHE A 160 6.25 -14.14 -14.40
CA PHE A 160 5.63 -15.27 -13.73
C PHE A 160 4.16 -15.43 -14.13
N ASN A 161 3.38 -14.36 -14.11
CA ASN A 161 1.98 -14.38 -14.52
C ASN A 161 1.81 -14.79 -16.00
N LEU A 162 2.69 -14.33 -16.90
CA LEU A 162 2.68 -14.73 -18.30
C LEU A 162 3.05 -16.22 -18.46
N MET A 163 4.07 -16.68 -17.76
CA MET A 163 4.46 -18.09 -17.78
C MET A 163 3.35 -19.00 -17.25
N THR A 164 2.65 -18.60 -16.19
CA THR A 164 1.50 -19.32 -15.66
C THR A 164 0.39 -19.43 -16.71
N TYR A 165 0.02 -18.34 -17.37
CA TYR A 165 -1.06 -18.31 -18.34
C TYR A 165 -0.76 -19.11 -19.61
N TYR A 166 0.45 -18.96 -20.16
CA TYR A 166 0.81 -19.63 -21.42
C TYR A 166 1.47 -21.00 -21.22
N GLY A 167 1.89 -21.33 -20.00
CA GLY A 167 2.56 -22.59 -19.69
C GLY A 167 1.63 -23.68 -19.18
N LEU A 168 0.41 -23.34 -18.78
CA LEU A 168 -0.62 -24.28 -18.33
C LEU A 168 -1.74 -24.41 -19.37
N THR A 169 -2.37 -25.57 -19.43
CA THR A 169 -3.62 -25.75 -20.18
C THR A 169 -4.78 -24.99 -19.50
N MET A 170 -5.89 -24.77 -20.20
CA MET A 170 -7.04 -24.08 -19.59
C MET A 170 -7.61 -24.86 -18.41
N ASP A 171 -7.67 -26.20 -18.50
CA ASP A 171 -8.14 -27.05 -17.39
C ASP A 171 -7.23 -26.93 -16.15
N GLU A 172 -5.91 -26.88 -16.34
CA GLU A 172 -4.95 -26.67 -15.25
C GLU A 172 -5.07 -25.26 -14.64
N LEU A 173 -5.30 -24.23 -15.46
CA LEU A 173 -5.53 -22.87 -14.99
C LEU A 173 -6.82 -22.76 -14.19
N GLU A 174 -7.92 -23.32 -14.67
CA GLU A 174 -9.21 -23.32 -13.95
C GLU A 174 -9.09 -24.08 -12.64
N SER A 175 -8.40 -25.23 -12.62
CA SER A 175 -8.13 -26.00 -11.39
C SER A 175 -7.25 -25.18 -10.42
N THR A 176 -6.20 -24.53 -10.91
CA THR A 176 -5.28 -23.71 -10.09
C THR A 176 -6.01 -22.54 -9.44
N PHE A 177 -6.94 -21.92 -10.16
CA PHE A 177 -7.69 -20.76 -9.69
C PHE A 177 -9.14 -21.08 -9.26
N ALA A 178 -9.44 -22.34 -8.96
CA ALA A 178 -10.78 -22.74 -8.53
C ALA A 178 -11.30 -21.99 -7.30
N PHE A 179 -10.39 -21.57 -6.38
CA PHE A 179 -10.70 -20.74 -5.22
C PHE A 179 -11.31 -19.37 -5.57
N PHE A 180 -11.15 -18.92 -6.82
CA PHE A 180 -11.65 -17.63 -7.30
C PHE A 180 -13.19 -17.62 -7.45
N HIS A 181 -13.81 -18.79 -7.57
CA HIS A 181 -15.25 -18.98 -7.65
C HIS A 181 -15.75 -19.94 -6.55
N PRO A 182 -15.69 -19.54 -5.27
CA PRO A 182 -16.17 -20.38 -4.18
C PRO A 182 -17.68 -20.64 -4.29
N SER A 183 -18.12 -21.76 -3.74
CA SER A 183 -19.55 -22.09 -3.66
C SER A 183 -20.27 -21.12 -2.71
N TYR A 184 -21.60 -21.01 -2.88
CA TYR A 184 -22.44 -20.24 -1.94
C TYR A 184 -22.30 -20.72 -0.50
N GLU A 185 -22.11 -22.01 -0.28
CA GLU A 185 -21.92 -22.60 1.04
C GLU A 185 -20.60 -22.12 1.65
N GLN A 186 -19.48 -22.11 0.90
CA GLN A 186 -18.19 -21.60 1.37
C GLN A 186 -18.27 -20.12 1.75
N ILE A 187 -18.94 -19.30 0.91
CA ILE A 187 -19.17 -17.87 1.20
C ILE A 187 -19.97 -17.71 2.49
N ALA A 188 -21.07 -18.47 2.65
CA ALA A 188 -21.92 -18.38 3.83
C ALA A 188 -21.19 -18.82 5.12
N ILE A 189 -20.35 -19.85 5.04
CA ILE A 189 -19.51 -20.30 6.15
C ILE A 189 -18.52 -19.18 6.56
N GLU A 190 -17.79 -18.60 5.60
CA GLU A 190 -16.85 -17.52 5.89
C GLU A 190 -17.55 -16.32 6.54
N ILE A 191 -18.69 -15.88 5.98
CA ILE A 191 -19.47 -14.77 6.57
C ILE A 191 -19.88 -15.09 8.00
N LYS A 192 -20.42 -16.28 8.25
CA LYS A 192 -20.86 -16.72 9.58
C LYS A 192 -19.70 -16.71 10.59
N VAL A 193 -18.54 -17.22 10.19
CA VAL A 193 -17.34 -17.26 11.03
C VAL A 193 -16.85 -15.84 11.33
N MET A 194 -16.77 -14.97 10.31
CA MET A 194 -16.29 -13.60 10.48
C MET A 194 -17.28 -12.70 11.27
N GLN A 195 -18.56 -13.05 11.30
CA GLN A 195 -19.58 -12.45 12.16
C GLN A 195 -19.62 -13.07 13.57
N GLY A 196 -18.85 -14.11 13.83
CA GLY A 196 -18.69 -14.74 15.12
C GLY A 196 -17.74 -13.99 16.06
N SER A 197 -17.41 -14.62 17.20
CA SER A 197 -16.45 -14.09 18.16
C SER A 197 -15.04 -13.97 17.57
N PHE A 198 -14.19 -13.19 18.25
CA PHE A 198 -12.78 -13.02 17.82
C PHE A 198 -12.04 -14.36 17.71
N LEU A 199 -12.30 -15.32 18.62
CA LEU A 199 -11.63 -16.63 18.60
C LEU A 199 -12.13 -17.51 17.46
N GLU A 200 -13.41 -17.44 17.11
CA GLU A 200 -13.97 -18.18 15.97
C GLU A 200 -13.40 -17.71 14.63
N GLN A 201 -13.03 -16.44 14.51
CA GLN A 201 -12.43 -15.86 13.30
C GLN A 201 -10.95 -16.29 13.10
N MET A 202 -10.26 -16.66 14.19
CA MET A 202 -8.82 -16.89 14.15
C MET A 202 -8.33 -17.91 13.12
N PRO A 203 -9.00 -19.07 12.89
CA PRO A 203 -8.56 -20.03 11.89
C PRO A 203 -8.47 -19.43 10.49
N ILE A 204 -9.53 -18.74 10.03
CA ILE A 204 -9.55 -18.10 8.69
C ILE A 204 -8.49 -17.00 8.61
N ARG A 205 -8.38 -16.16 9.64
CA ARG A 205 -7.40 -15.06 9.66
C ARG A 205 -5.95 -15.55 9.64
N LEU A 206 -5.65 -16.64 10.38
CA LEU A 206 -4.33 -17.24 10.39
C LEU A 206 -3.99 -17.85 9.02
N GLU A 207 -4.92 -18.57 8.40
CA GLU A 207 -4.76 -19.15 7.09
C GLU A 207 -4.46 -18.07 6.03
N ASN A 208 -5.31 -17.04 5.95
CA ASN A 208 -5.12 -15.91 5.03
C ASN A 208 -3.80 -15.16 5.28
N ALA A 209 -3.43 -14.93 6.55
CA ALA A 209 -2.18 -14.25 6.89
C ALA A 209 -0.95 -15.08 6.48
N VAL A 210 -0.97 -16.39 6.71
CA VAL A 210 0.12 -17.30 6.30
C VAL A 210 0.22 -17.36 4.79
N GLU A 211 -0.89 -17.52 4.06
CA GLU A 211 -0.92 -17.53 2.60
C GLU A 211 -0.34 -16.23 2.03
N PHE A 212 -0.78 -15.08 2.55
CA PHE A 212 -0.28 -13.77 2.11
C PHE A 212 1.22 -13.59 2.38
N GLN A 213 1.71 -14.02 3.55
CA GLN A 213 3.12 -13.87 3.94
C GLN A 213 4.05 -14.94 3.37
N THR A 214 3.53 -16.01 2.78
CA THR A 214 4.32 -17.06 2.14
C THR A 214 4.13 -17.04 0.63
N PHE A 215 3.02 -17.53 0.12
CA PHE A 215 2.78 -17.72 -1.30
C PHE A 215 2.71 -16.39 -2.06
N VAL A 216 1.82 -15.48 -1.66
CA VAL A 216 1.64 -14.18 -2.33
C VAL A 216 2.89 -13.32 -2.20
N PHE A 217 3.57 -13.40 -1.05
CA PHE A 217 4.82 -12.71 -0.82
C PHE A 217 5.92 -13.16 -1.79
N LEU A 218 6.14 -14.46 -1.95
CA LEU A 218 7.21 -15.00 -2.79
C LEU A 218 6.96 -14.80 -4.28
N ILE A 219 5.71 -14.90 -4.72
CA ILE A 219 5.37 -14.82 -6.14
C ILE A 219 5.30 -13.37 -6.63
N GLU A 220 4.69 -12.45 -5.85
CA GLU A 220 4.41 -11.10 -6.32
C GLU A 220 4.96 -10.02 -5.40
N THR A 221 4.53 -10.01 -4.12
CA THR A 221 4.62 -8.83 -3.26
C THR A 221 6.06 -8.45 -2.96
N PHE A 222 6.95 -9.42 -2.74
CA PHE A 222 8.38 -9.20 -2.50
C PHE A 222 9.06 -8.46 -3.67
N TRP A 223 8.85 -8.92 -4.88
CA TRP A 223 9.50 -8.39 -6.08
C TRP A 223 9.00 -6.98 -6.39
N ARG A 224 7.69 -6.81 -6.42
CA ARG A 224 7.04 -5.53 -6.69
C ARG A 224 7.39 -4.49 -5.62
N THR A 225 7.29 -4.85 -4.34
CA THR A 225 7.58 -3.93 -3.23
C THR A 225 9.05 -3.52 -3.23
N THR A 226 9.99 -4.46 -3.38
CA THR A 226 11.43 -4.17 -3.44
C THR A 226 11.75 -3.25 -4.61
N SER A 227 11.21 -3.53 -5.80
CA SER A 227 11.36 -2.70 -6.99
C SER A 227 10.91 -1.26 -6.74
N LEU A 228 9.69 -1.07 -6.22
CA LEU A 228 9.12 0.25 -5.92
C LEU A 228 9.89 0.98 -4.81
N MET A 229 10.41 0.26 -3.83
CA MET A 229 11.28 0.86 -2.81
C MET A 229 12.60 1.36 -3.41
N LEU A 230 13.21 0.62 -4.34
CA LEU A 230 14.40 1.08 -5.07
C LEU A 230 14.09 2.32 -5.94
N LEU A 231 12.95 2.34 -6.61
CA LEU A 231 12.46 3.52 -7.32
C LEU A 231 12.32 4.72 -6.37
N GLY A 232 11.80 4.50 -5.18
CA GLY A 232 11.70 5.51 -4.12
C GLY A 232 13.05 6.10 -3.72
N MET A 233 14.09 5.27 -3.60
CA MET A 233 15.46 5.75 -3.36
C MET A 233 15.98 6.64 -4.50
N ILE A 234 15.70 6.26 -5.75
CA ILE A 234 16.08 7.03 -6.94
C ILE A 234 15.37 8.38 -6.96
N LEU A 235 14.04 8.39 -6.80
CA LEU A 235 13.23 9.60 -6.84
C LEU A 235 13.61 10.57 -5.72
N TYR A 236 13.91 10.06 -4.54
CA TYR A 236 14.38 10.86 -3.42
C TYR A 236 15.75 11.48 -3.71
N ARG A 237 16.73 10.69 -4.17
CA ARG A 237 18.08 11.19 -4.50
C ARG A 237 18.08 12.20 -5.63
N LYS A 238 17.12 12.08 -6.58
CA LYS A 238 16.94 13.04 -7.68
C LYS A 238 16.18 14.30 -7.25
N GLY A 239 15.74 14.43 -5.99
CA GLY A 239 14.98 15.59 -5.50
C GLY A 239 13.54 15.65 -6.02
N VAL A 240 12.99 14.55 -6.55
CA VAL A 240 11.60 14.51 -7.03
C VAL A 240 10.63 14.56 -5.85
N LEU A 241 10.87 13.75 -4.83
CA LEU A 241 9.97 13.64 -3.66
C LEU A 241 10.10 14.80 -2.67
N SER A 242 11.17 15.61 -2.77
CA SER A 242 11.35 16.84 -1.99
C SER A 242 10.80 18.10 -2.67
N ALA A 243 10.08 17.94 -3.78
CA ALA A 243 9.51 19.02 -4.60
C ALA A 243 10.55 20.00 -5.16
N ASP A 244 11.80 19.54 -5.42
CA ASP A 244 12.89 20.38 -5.91
C ASP A 244 12.86 20.55 -7.45
N LYS A 245 12.06 19.75 -8.19
CA LYS A 245 11.97 19.82 -9.65
C LYS A 245 11.10 20.99 -10.12
N SER A 246 11.23 21.36 -11.41
CA SER A 246 10.41 22.39 -12.02
C SER A 246 8.93 22.00 -12.11
N ILE A 247 8.05 22.97 -12.26
CA ILE A 247 6.62 22.75 -12.50
C ILE A 247 6.41 21.91 -13.78
N GLY A 248 7.15 22.21 -14.85
CA GLY A 248 7.11 21.46 -16.12
C GLY A 248 7.50 19.99 -15.96
N TYR A 249 8.43 19.68 -15.05
CA TYR A 249 8.79 18.30 -14.74
C TYR A 249 7.61 17.54 -14.11
N TYR A 250 6.92 18.13 -13.11
CA TYR A 250 5.76 17.51 -12.48
C TYR A 250 4.56 17.39 -13.43
N ASN A 251 4.35 18.38 -14.31
CA ASN A 251 3.33 18.27 -15.36
C ASN A 251 3.60 17.08 -16.30
N LYS A 252 4.86 16.85 -16.68
CA LYS A 252 5.23 15.65 -17.47
C LYS A 252 4.96 14.36 -16.71
N MET A 253 5.26 14.30 -15.39
CA MET A 253 4.93 13.13 -14.56
C MET A 253 3.42 12.87 -14.52
N ILE A 254 2.62 13.91 -14.40
CA ILE A 254 1.15 13.82 -14.41
C ILE A 254 0.66 13.28 -15.76
N LEU A 255 1.11 13.88 -16.85
CA LEU A 255 0.68 13.51 -18.20
C LEU A 255 1.06 12.07 -18.53
N ILE A 256 2.31 11.68 -18.31
CA ILE A 256 2.80 10.33 -18.58
C ILE A 256 2.15 9.33 -17.61
N GLY A 257 2.14 9.66 -16.31
CA GLY A 257 1.62 8.77 -15.28
C GLY A 257 0.13 8.49 -15.45
N PHE A 258 -0.70 9.51 -15.52
CA PHE A 258 -2.13 9.31 -15.72
C PHE A 258 -2.46 8.90 -17.16
N GLY A 259 -1.77 9.42 -18.19
CA GLY A 259 -2.00 9.04 -19.58
C GLY A 259 -1.84 7.53 -19.79
N ILE A 260 -0.66 6.99 -19.46
CA ILE A 260 -0.39 5.54 -19.58
C ILE A 260 -1.20 4.76 -18.55
N GLY A 261 -1.22 5.21 -17.29
CA GLY A 261 -1.88 4.50 -16.21
C GLY A 261 -3.38 4.33 -16.41
N LEU A 262 -4.09 5.36 -16.87
CA LEU A 262 -5.52 5.29 -17.20
C LEU A 262 -5.79 4.36 -18.38
N ILE A 263 -5.03 4.49 -19.47
CA ILE A 263 -5.22 3.65 -20.66
C ILE A 263 -5.05 2.16 -20.27
N VAL A 264 -3.96 1.82 -19.58
CA VAL A 264 -3.70 0.44 -19.17
C VAL A 264 -4.77 -0.06 -18.18
N SER A 265 -5.24 0.80 -17.25
CA SER A 265 -6.32 0.43 -16.34
C SER A 265 -7.63 0.16 -17.06
N LEU A 266 -7.99 1.00 -18.04
CA LEU A 266 -9.23 0.85 -18.80
C LEU A 266 -9.19 -0.40 -19.67
N ILE A 267 -8.05 -0.68 -20.32
CA ILE A 267 -7.87 -1.94 -21.07
C ILE A 267 -8.01 -3.15 -20.14
N GLY A 268 -7.32 -3.14 -18.99
CA GLY A 268 -7.37 -4.25 -18.04
C GLY A 268 -8.77 -4.47 -17.47
N LEU A 269 -9.51 -3.40 -17.16
CA LEU A 269 -10.89 -3.48 -16.68
C LEU A 269 -11.82 -4.05 -17.76
N ASN A 270 -11.73 -3.53 -18.99
CA ASN A 270 -12.53 -4.01 -20.11
C ASN A 270 -12.27 -5.50 -20.41
N GLN A 271 -11.01 -5.91 -20.38
CA GLN A 271 -10.66 -7.32 -20.60
C GLN A 271 -11.14 -8.23 -19.45
N SER A 272 -11.15 -7.73 -18.20
CA SER A 272 -11.72 -8.48 -17.08
C SER A 272 -13.23 -8.69 -17.23
N TYR A 273 -13.96 -7.69 -17.76
CA TYR A 273 -15.37 -7.87 -18.13
C TYR A 273 -15.55 -8.85 -19.31
N ASN A 274 -14.72 -8.75 -20.36
CA ASN A 274 -14.81 -9.65 -21.52
C ASN A 274 -14.46 -11.10 -21.17
N SER A 275 -13.64 -11.33 -20.14
CA SER A 275 -13.34 -12.67 -19.62
C SER A 275 -14.34 -13.17 -18.58
N GLU A 276 -15.47 -12.44 -18.39
CA GLU A 276 -16.48 -12.74 -17.37
C GLU A 276 -15.89 -12.95 -15.97
N TRP A 277 -14.80 -12.24 -15.67
CA TRP A 277 -14.05 -12.35 -14.42
C TRP A 277 -13.52 -13.78 -14.17
N SER A 278 -13.15 -14.52 -15.22
CA SER A 278 -12.49 -15.83 -15.07
C SER A 278 -11.25 -15.72 -14.18
N GLY A 279 -11.12 -16.60 -13.19
CA GLY A 279 -9.95 -16.68 -12.31
C GLY A 279 -8.67 -16.92 -13.10
N ALA A 280 -8.71 -17.78 -14.11
CA ALA A 280 -7.61 -18.07 -15.02
C ALA A 280 -7.04 -16.79 -15.67
N TYR A 281 -7.91 -15.89 -16.12
CA TYR A 281 -7.51 -14.63 -16.74
C TYR A 281 -7.11 -13.58 -15.68
N VAL A 282 -7.96 -13.32 -14.69
CA VAL A 282 -7.80 -12.21 -13.73
C VAL A 282 -6.56 -12.38 -12.87
N MET A 283 -6.29 -13.62 -12.42
CA MET A 283 -5.14 -13.94 -11.55
C MET A 283 -3.82 -14.10 -12.30
N SER A 284 -3.86 -14.13 -13.62
CA SER A 284 -2.66 -14.25 -14.47
C SER A 284 -2.44 -12.99 -15.32
N ILE A 285 -2.88 -12.96 -16.57
CA ILE A 285 -2.69 -11.80 -17.48
C ILE A 285 -3.36 -10.53 -16.91
N GLY A 286 -4.56 -10.66 -16.34
CA GLY A 286 -5.31 -9.55 -15.75
C GLY A 286 -4.53 -8.82 -14.65
N ALA A 287 -3.78 -9.57 -13.81
CA ALA A 287 -2.93 -9.01 -12.76
C ALA A 287 -1.84 -8.08 -13.32
N ASN A 288 -1.30 -8.36 -14.51
CA ASN A 288 -0.27 -7.55 -15.14
C ASN A 288 -0.74 -6.13 -15.48
N TYR A 289 -2.00 -5.96 -15.90
CA TYR A 289 -2.57 -4.62 -16.11
C TYR A 289 -2.61 -3.82 -14.81
N LYS A 290 -2.95 -4.46 -13.67
CA LYS A 290 -2.94 -3.81 -12.36
C LYS A 290 -1.51 -3.44 -11.91
N ILE A 291 -0.52 -4.31 -12.12
CA ILE A 291 0.89 -4.07 -11.77
C ILE A 291 1.42 -2.87 -12.55
N VAL A 292 1.25 -2.86 -13.89
CA VAL A 292 1.78 -1.81 -14.75
C VAL A 292 1.04 -0.49 -14.52
N SER A 293 -0.30 -0.50 -14.54
CA SER A 293 -1.08 0.72 -14.31
C SER A 293 -0.84 1.30 -12.91
N GLY A 294 -0.65 0.43 -11.90
CA GLY A 294 -0.35 0.84 -10.53
C GLY A 294 0.92 1.67 -10.41
N LEU A 295 1.98 1.29 -11.13
CA LEU A 295 3.23 2.07 -11.19
C LEU A 295 3.01 3.44 -11.85
N PHE A 296 2.40 3.46 -13.05
CA PHE A 296 2.21 4.72 -13.78
C PHE A 296 1.25 5.66 -13.05
N MET A 297 0.14 5.18 -12.54
CA MET A 297 -0.78 5.98 -11.72
C MET A 297 -0.08 6.53 -10.47
N ALA A 298 0.76 5.74 -9.79
CA ALA A 298 1.53 6.22 -8.64
C ALA A 298 2.47 7.37 -9.03
N ILE A 299 3.14 7.28 -10.19
CA ILE A 299 3.97 8.37 -10.74
C ILE A 299 3.11 9.63 -11.01
N GLY A 300 1.92 9.46 -11.58
CA GLY A 300 0.95 10.54 -11.81
C GLY A 300 0.52 11.21 -10.51
N TYR A 301 0.14 10.44 -9.50
CA TYR A 301 -0.23 10.95 -8.17
C TYR A 301 0.93 11.67 -7.48
N ILE A 302 2.14 11.11 -7.54
CA ILE A 302 3.34 11.79 -7.00
C ILE A 302 3.52 13.14 -7.69
N GLY A 303 3.46 13.18 -9.03
CA GLY A 303 3.53 14.41 -9.81
C GLY A 303 2.48 15.43 -9.38
N PHE A 304 1.23 15.01 -9.25
CA PHE A 304 0.11 15.85 -8.84
C PHE A 304 0.28 16.43 -7.42
N VAL A 305 0.60 15.58 -6.44
CA VAL A 305 0.79 16.01 -5.06
C VAL A 305 1.98 16.98 -4.93
N MET A 306 3.10 16.70 -5.62
CA MET A 306 4.27 17.59 -5.63
C MET A 306 3.98 18.92 -6.31
N LEU A 307 3.19 18.92 -7.39
CA LEU A 307 2.75 20.14 -8.06
C LEU A 307 1.85 20.99 -7.16
N CYS A 308 0.86 20.38 -6.51
CA CYS A 308 -0.02 21.04 -5.54
C CYS A 308 0.77 21.64 -4.37
N PHE A 309 1.75 20.87 -3.85
CA PHE A 309 2.64 21.34 -2.79
C PHE A 309 3.44 22.58 -3.22
N LYS A 310 4.04 22.53 -4.41
CA LYS A 310 4.88 23.59 -4.96
C LYS A 310 4.08 24.87 -5.26
N LYS A 311 2.84 24.73 -5.78
CA LYS A 311 1.95 25.86 -6.04
C LYS A 311 1.25 26.40 -4.78
N GLY A 312 1.30 25.68 -3.66
CA GLY A 312 0.66 26.07 -2.41
C GLY A 312 -0.88 26.06 -2.46
N VAL A 313 -1.50 25.35 -3.43
CA VAL A 313 -2.96 25.26 -3.55
C VAL A 313 -3.54 24.38 -2.44
N PHE A 314 -4.79 24.66 -2.00
CA PHE A 314 -5.47 23.91 -0.93
C PHE A 314 -4.66 23.82 0.39
N LYS A 315 -4.03 24.92 0.81
CA LYS A 315 -3.08 24.96 1.95
C LYS A 315 -3.65 24.36 3.24
N LYS A 316 -4.94 24.61 3.54
CA LYS A 316 -5.60 24.03 4.73
C LYS A 316 -5.63 22.50 4.68
N LEU A 317 -5.99 21.92 3.51
CA LEU A 317 -5.99 20.48 3.30
C LEU A 317 -4.58 19.90 3.33
N GLN A 318 -3.60 20.56 2.67
CA GLN A 318 -2.20 20.14 2.74
C GLN A 318 -1.70 20.03 4.17
N ASN A 319 -2.01 21.01 5.03
CA ASN A 319 -1.58 20.99 6.44
C ASN A 319 -2.20 19.81 7.21
N ARG A 320 -3.47 19.47 6.94
CA ARG A 320 -4.13 18.31 7.54
C ARG A 320 -3.52 17.00 7.04
N LEU A 321 -3.31 16.87 5.73
CA LEU A 321 -2.64 15.72 5.13
C LEU A 321 -1.19 15.54 5.62
N GLN A 322 -0.44 16.62 5.80
CA GLN A 322 0.88 16.56 6.42
C GLN A 322 0.82 16.03 7.86
N ALA A 323 -0.18 16.44 8.63
CA ALA A 323 -0.40 15.91 9.98
C ALA A 323 -0.74 14.41 9.93
N THR A 324 -1.65 14.00 9.03
CA THR A 324 -1.99 12.60 8.77
C THR A 324 -0.75 11.78 8.40
N GLY A 325 0.09 12.29 7.50
CA GLY A 325 1.32 11.61 7.08
C GLY A 325 2.40 11.53 8.16
N ARG A 326 2.40 12.46 9.12
CA ARG A 326 3.25 12.38 10.32
C ARG A 326 2.83 11.28 11.27
N MET A 327 1.57 10.87 11.23
CA MET A 327 0.95 9.82 12.01
C MET A 327 0.56 8.61 11.14
N ALA A 328 1.28 8.40 10.02
CA ALA A 328 0.92 7.38 9.03
C ALA A 328 0.82 5.97 9.61
N PHE A 329 1.74 5.60 10.51
CA PHE A 329 1.73 4.29 11.15
C PHE A 329 0.56 4.15 12.13
N THR A 330 0.37 5.16 13.00
CA THR A 330 -0.80 5.20 13.90
C THR A 330 -2.12 5.17 13.14
N ASN A 331 -2.23 5.95 12.06
CA ASN A 331 -3.45 6.00 11.26
C ASN A 331 -3.69 4.68 10.50
N TYR A 332 -2.64 4.02 9.98
CA TYR A 332 -2.76 2.74 9.30
C TYR A 332 -3.31 1.65 10.23
N ILE A 333 -2.70 1.46 11.38
CA ILE A 333 -3.18 0.48 12.38
C ILE A 333 -4.56 0.90 12.93
N GLY A 334 -4.77 2.18 13.18
CA GLY A 334 -6.05 2.71 13.63
C GLY A 334 -7.20 2.44 12.65
N MET A 335 -6.96 2.60 11.33
CA MET A 335 -7.94 2.25 10.31
C MET A 335 -8.29 0.76 10.34
N SER A 336 -7.29 -0.12 10.46
CA SER A 336 -7.53 -1.56 10.54
C SER A 336 -8.36 -1.92 11.78
N ILE A 337 -8.05 -1.35 12.95
CA ILE A 337 -8.83 -1.57 14.16
C ILE A 337 -10.28 -1.06 13.99
N ILE A 338 -10.48 0.15 13.45
CA ILE A 338 -11.81 0.70 13.22
C ILE A 338 -12.59 -0.20 12.25
N CYS A 339 -11.99 -0.61 11.14
CA CYS A 339 -12.65 -1.45 10.15
C CYS A 339 -13.00 -2.82 10.73
N THR A 340 -12.11 -3.48 11.45
CA THR A 340 -12.42 -4.77 12.07
C THR A 340 -13.52 -4.65 13.14
N LEU A 341 -13.59 -3.54 13.89
CA LEU A 341 -14.69 -3.27 14.81
C LEU A 341 -16.03 -2.95 14.10
N ILE A 342 -16.01 -2.42 12.89
CA ILE A 342 -17.23 -2.17 12.11
C ILE A 342 -17.73 -3.49 11.49
N PHE A 343 -16.84 -4.24 10.87
CA PHE A 343 -17.25 -5.37 10.02
C PHE A 343 -17.32 -6.69 10.78
N ASN A 344 -16.38 -7.00 11.65
CA ASN A 344 -16.31 -8.30 12.28
C ASN A 344 -17.27 -8.45 13.48
N GLY A 345 -17.62 -9.70 13.83
CA GLY A 345 -18.59 -10.00 14.88
C GLY A 345 -18.17 -9.65 16.31
N HIS A 346 -16.87 -9.44 16.56
CA HIS A 346 -16.40 -8.88 17.83
C HIS A 346 -16.64 -7.36 17.97
N GLY A 347 -17.24 -6.75 16.96
CA GLY A 347 -17.68 -5.35 16.91
C GLY A 347 -19.15 -5.25 16.47
N LEU A 348 -19.42 -4.54 15.35
CA LEU A 348 -20.78 -4.34 14.83
C LEU A 348 -21.28 -5.48 13.94
N GLY A 349 -20.41 -6.38 13.47
CA GLY A 349 -20.78 -7.58 12.71
C GLY A 349 -21.34 -7.32 11.31
N LEU A 350 -20.93 -6.24 10.64
CA LEU A 350 -21.44 -5.86 9.31
C LEU A 350 -20.72 -6.59 8.15
N TYR A 351 -19.95 -7.64 8.43
CA TYR A 351 -19.22 -8.41 7.41
C TYR A 351 -20.18 -9.11 6.44
N GLY A 352 -19.95 -8.94 5.15
CA GLY A 352 -20.77 -9.52 4.08
C GLY A 352 -22.11 -8.84 3.82
N THR A 353 -22.45 -7.74 4.53
CA THR A 353 -23.81 -7.15 4.47
C THR A 353 -23.90 -5.82 3.69
N LEU A 354 -22.78 -5.14 3.46
CA LEU A 354 -22.78 -3.80 2.91
C LEU A 354 -22.50 -3.78 1.40
N ASP A 355 -23.19 -2.90 0.69
CA ASP A 355 -22.87 -2.60 -0.71
C ASP A 355 -21.66 -1.65 -0.85
N ARG A 356 -21.21 -1.43 -2.09
CA ARG A 356 -20.02 -0.60 -2.35
C ARG A 356 -20.20 0.87 -2.00
N LEU A 357 -21.42 1.43 -2.16
CA LEU A 357 -21.68 2.80 -1.75
C LEU A 357 -21.53 2.95 -0.23
N GLN A 358 -22.11 2.02 0.54
CA GLN A 358 -22.00 2.02 2.00
C GLN A 358 -20.56 1.88 2.46
N GLN A 359 -19.75 1.01 1.80
CA GLN A 359 -18.30 0.93 2.03
C GLN A 359 -17.60 2.27 1.81
N PHE A 360 -17.91 2.98 0.71
CA PHE A 360 -17.32 4.29 0.42
C PHE A 360 -17.74 5.37 1.41
N LEU A 361 -18.97 5.32 1.93
CA LEU A 361 -19.42 6.24 3.00
C LEU A 361 -18.63 6.01 4.29
N ILE A 362 -18.37 4.76 4.66
CA ILE A 362 -17.51 4.41 5.82
C ILE A 362 -16.08 4.92 5.59
N VAL A 363 -15.51 4.74 4.40
CA VAL A 363 -14.19 5.29 4.04
C VAL A 363 -14.19 6.81 4.24
N GLY A 364 -15.20 7.52 3.74
CA GLY A 364 -15.33 8.96 3.89
C GLY A 364 -15.40 9.40 5.35
N ALA A 365 -16.17 8.69 6.18
CA ALA A 365 -16.29 8.98 7.61
C ALA A 365 -14.94 8.79 8.34
N ILE A 366 -14.22 7.69 8.05
CA ILE A 366 -12.89 7.43 8.63
C ILE A 366 -11.88 8.49 8.15
N TRP A 367 -11.93 8.93 6.89
CA TRP A 367 -11.08 10.01 6.39
C TRP A 367 -11.30 11.32 7.14
N VAL A 368 -12.56 11.71 7.34
CA VAL A 368 -12.91 12.91 8.11
C VAL A 368 -12.36 12.79 9.53
N LEU A 369 -12.56 11.65 10.19
CA LEU A 369 -12.02 11.39 11.53
C LEU A 369 -10.49 11.59 11.58
N ILE A 370 -9.75 10.95 10.66
CA ILE A 370 -8.28 11.04 10.61
C ILE A 370 -7.81 12.47 10.34
N LEU A 371 -8.47 13.18 9.40
CA LEU A 371 -8.11 14.56 9.04
C LEU A 371 -8.41 15.58 10.17
N ILE A 372 -9.26 15.21 11.13
CA ILE A 372 -9.54 16.01 12.33
C ILE A 372 -8.60 15.60 13.46
N VAL A 373 -8.49 14.30 13.76
CA VAL A 373 -7.76 13.78 14.93
C VAL A 373 -6.25 13.97 14.79
N SER A 374 -5.67 13.71 13.61
CA SER A 374 -4.22 13.79 13.43
C SER A 374 -3.64 15.18 13.73
N PRO A 375 -4.22 16.30 13.25
CA PRO A 375 -3.76 17.63 13.66
C PRO A 375 -3.94 17.92 15.15
N LEU A 376 -5.03 17.44 15.76
CA LEU A 376 -5.30 17.65 17.20
C LEU A 376 -4.27 16.94 18.07
N VAL A 377 -3.95 15.68 17.76
CA VAL A 377 -2.88 14.92 18.46
C VAL A 377 -1.54 15.65 18.33
N LEU A 378 -1.21 16.12 17.13
CA LEU A 378 0.08 16.76 16.86
C LEU A 378 0.19 18.21 17.38
N LYS A 379 -0.90 18.82 17.83
CA LYS A 379 -0.84 20.06 18.63
C LYS A 379 -0.31 19.80 20.04
N LYS A 380 -0.64 18.64 20.62
CA LYS A 380 -0.24 18.28 21.98
C LYS A 380 1.04 17.44 22.03
N TYR A 381 1.24 16.56 21.04
CA TYR A 381 2.35 15.62 21.00
C TYR A 381 3.22 15.81 19.76
N ARG A 382 4.52 15.54 19.88
CA ARG A 382 5.47 15.66 18.76
C ARG A 382 5.28 14.58 17.69
N PHE A 383 4.80 13.40 18.06
CA PHE A 383 4.63 12.20 17.24
C PHE A 383 3.28 11.56 17.53
N GLY A 384 2.78 10.73 16.60
CA GLY A 384 1.69 9.82 16.88
C GLY A 384 2.11 8.72 17.87
N PRO A 385 1.16 8.07 18.55
CA PRO A 385 1.45 7.06 19.56
C PRO A 385 2.36 5.93 19.09
N LEU A 386 2.07 5.32 17.93
CA LEU A 386 2.87 4.21 17.40
C LEU A 386 4.20 4.68 16.82
N GLU A 387 4.27 5.87 16.21
CA GLU A 387 5.53 6.48 15.79
C GLU A 387 6.45 6.76 16.98
N TRP A 388 5.90 7.23 18.08
CA TRP A 388 6.64 7.47 19.32
C TRP A 388 7.17 6.13 19.88
N LEU A 389 6.33 5.10 19.99
CA LEU A 389 6.72 3.79 20.48
C LEU A 389 7.81 3.18 19.61
N TRP A 390 7.60 3.12 18.28
CA TRP A 390 8.58 2.58 17.34
C TRP A 390 9.92 3.33 17.42
N ARG A 391 9.87 4.64 17.55
CA ARG A 391 11.07 5.45 17.73
C ARG A 391 11.75 5.14 19.06
N LYS A 392 11.04 5.08 20.17
CA LYS A 392 11.59 4.75 21.50
C LYS A 392 12.31 3.40 21.45
N LEU A 393 11.68 2.39 20.89
CA LEU A 393 12.24 1.05 20.74
C LEU A 393 13.47 1.00 19.83
N THR A 394 13.45 1.76 18.71
CA THR A 394 14.59 1.85 17.79
C THR A 394 15.85 2.43 18.46
N TYR A 395 15.68 3.42 19.31
CA TYR A 395 16.81 4.11 19.98
C TYR A 395 17.12 3.60 21.39
N PHE A 396 16.34 2.63 21.87
CA PHE A 396 16.60 1.98 23.15
C PHE A 396 17.94 1.25 23.09
N SER A 397 18.89 1.64 23.96
CA SER A 397 20.12 0.88 24.20
C SER A 397 19.83 -0.12 25.33
N LEU A 398 19.95 -1.41 25.05
CA LEU A 398 20.19 -2.37 26.10
C LEU A 398 21.55 -2.00 26.69
N SER A 399 21.56 -1.38 27.87
CA SER A 399 22.76 -1.14 28.66
C SER A 399 23.37 -2.45 29.09
#